data_d33201bb1385ca80d77094b3af46ffd9
#
_entry.id   d33201bb1385ca80d77094b3af46ffd9
#
_cell.length_a   1.000
_cell.length_b   1.000
_cell.length_c   1.000
_cell.angle_alpha   90.00
_cell.angle_beta   90.00
_cell.angle_gamma   90.00
#
_symmetry.space_group_name_H-M   'P 1'
#
loop_
_entity.id
_entity.type
_entity.pdbx_description
1 polymer ?
#
loop_
_entity_poly.entity_id
_entity_poly.type
_entity_poly.pdbx_seq_one_letter_code
_entity_poly.pdbx_strand_id
1 'polypeptide(L)'
;MLSRRGILALGALSLLPLPALAARPRVRFVVPHPAGGPLDLTTRLIADAVGTKFEKTLVENRPGAGGTIGMRRVARAKGRDLQFVVGSVATLAVNPHLFADTGYDVKQDFRPLRLVASMPNVLVVRPDFLKETGVRDFRSF
;
A
#
# COMPACT_ATOMS: atom_id res chain seq x y z
N MET A 1 11.61 60.29 22.37
CA MET A 1 12.97 59.73 22.33
C MET A 1 12.90 58.27 22.69
N LEU A 2 13.06 57.38 21.74
CA LEU A 2 13.09 55.92 21.97
C LEU A 2 14.46 55.58 22.59
N SER A 3 14.45 55.01 23.77
CA SER A 3 15.69 54.66 24.46
C SER A 3 16.34 53.44 23.81
N ARG A 4 17.70 53.40 23.77
CA ARG A 4 18.47 52.27 23.22
C ARG A 4 18.10 50.92 23.83
N ARG A 5 17.53 50.88 25.03
CA ARG A 5 17.04 49.68 25.69
C ARG A 5 15.73 49.16 25.11
N GLY A 6 14.86 50.01 24.53
CA GLY A 6 13.61 49.60 23.86
C GLY A 6 13.83 48.93 22.54
N ILE A 7 14.91 49.26 21.82
CA ILE A 7 15.23 48.67 20.51
C ILE A 7 15.76 47.22 20.66
N LEU A 8 16.49 46.92 21.73
CA LEU A 8 16.98 45.57 22.02
C LEU A 8 15.87 44.60 22.46
N ALA A 9 14.79 45.11 23.06
CA ALA A 9 13.66 44.25 23.46
C ALA A 9 12.78 43.84 22.26
N LEU A 10 12.71 44.64 21.19
CA LEU A 10 11.96 44.30 20.00
C LEU A 10 12.68 43.23 19.13
N GLY A 11 14.02 43.17 19.21
CA GLY A 11 14.82 42.17 18.48
C GLY A 11 14.74 40.75 19.06
N ALA A 12 14.42 40.60 20.34
CA ALA A 12 14.35 39.30 20.99
C ALA A 12 13.04 38.54 20.72
N LEU A 13 11.99 39.21 20.24
CA LEU A 13 10.70 38.59 19.97
C LEU A 13 10.66 37.87 18.63
N SER A 14 11.61 38.12 17.73
CA SER A 14 11.71 37.51 16.41
C SER A 14 12.40 36.13 16.39
N LEU A 15 12.90 35.65 17.53
CA LEU A 15 13.56 34.36 17.70
C LEU A 15 12.66 33.25 18.26
N LEU A 16 11.37 33.53 18.44
CA LEU A 16 10.42 32.46 18.77
C LEU A 16 10.28 31.55 17.54
N PRO A 17 10.61 30.25 17.64
CA PRO A 17 10.38 29.31 16.55
C PRO A 17 8.87 29.30 16.31
N LEU A 18 8.45 29.84 15.16
CA LEU A 18 7.10 29.63 14.66
C LEU A 18 6.86 28.11 14.64
N PRO A 19 5.74 27.60 15.19
CA PRO A 19 5.42 26.21 15.06
C PRO A 19 5.41 25.90 13.56
N ALA A 20 6.40 25.13 13.10
CA ALA A 20 6.42 24.67 11.74
C ALA A 20 5.10 23.93 11.54
N LEU A 21 4.21 24.51 10.73
CA LEU A 21 2.96 23.85 10.33
C LEU A 21 3.38 22.51 9.76
N ALA A 22 3.17 21.42 10.53
CA ALA A 22 3.66 20.11 10.15
C ALA A 22 3.07 19.78 8.79
N ALA A 23 3.91 19.80 7.76
CA ALA A 23 3.50 19.50 6.40
C ALA A 23 2.84 18.11 6.43
N ARG A 24 1.64 18.01 5.86
CA ARG A 24 0.94 16.72 5.78
C ARG A 24 1.83 15.72 5.04
N PRO A 25 1.94 14.48 5.52
CA PRO A 25 2.77 13.50 4.85
C PRO A 25 2.18 13.14 3.48
N ARG A 26 3.05 12.85 2.53
CA ARG A 26 2.66 12.23 1.27
C ARG A 26 2.51 10.73 1.47
N VAL A 27 1.58 10.15 0.74
CA VAL A 27 1.27 8.71 0.81
C VAL A 27 1.40 8.09 -0.57
N ARG A 28 2.06 6.95 -0.61
CA ARG A 28 2.16 6.12 -1.80
C ARG A 28 1.63 4.73 -1.51
N PHE A 29 0.62 4.32 -2.27
CA PHE A 29 0.11 2.96 -2.30
C PHE A 29 0.75 2.22 -3.49
N VAL A 30 1.49 1.18 -3.21
CA VAL A 30 2.07 0.31 -4.23
C VAL A 30 1.17 -0.91 -4.39
N VAL A 31 0.71 -1.15 -5.61
CA VAL A 31 -0.08 -2.31 -5.99
C VAL A 31 0.82 -3.27 -6.78
N PRO A 32 1.17 -4.44 -6.24
CA PRO A 32 2.07 -5.39 -6.89
C PRO A 32 1.40 -6.20 -8.00
N HIS A 33 0.36 -5.65 -8.61
CA HIS A 33 -0.44 -6.26 -9.67
C HIS A 33 -0.73 -5.25 -10.80
N PRO A 34 -1.11 -5.73 -11.99
CA PRO A 34 -1.49 -4.86 -13.10
C PRO A 34 -2.62 -3.90 -12.73
N ALA A 35 -2.62 -2.74 -13.38
CA ALA A 35 -3.68 -1.75 -13.24
C ALA A 35 -5.03 -2.31 -13.75
N GLY A 36 -6.13 -1.83 -13.16
CA GLY A 36 -7.49 -2.25 -13.50
C GLY A 36 -7.94 -3.57 -12.87
N GLY A 37 -7.05 -4.29 -12.19
CA GLY A 37 -7.41 -5.49 -11.43
C GLY A 37 -8.09 -5.17 -10.09
N PRO A 38 -8.66 -6.19 -9.41
CA PRO A 38 -9.41 -5.99 -8.17
C PRO A 38 -8.60 -5.27 -7.08
N LEU A 39 -7.32 -5.61 -6.92
CA LEU A 39 -6.46 -4.94 -5.94
C LEU A 39 -6.22 -3.47 -6.29
N ASP A 40 -6.05 -3.15 -7.56
CA ASP A 40 -5.85 -1.77 -8.01
C ASP A 40 -7.10 -0.93 -7.77
N LEU A 41 -8.28 -1.42 -8.16
CA LEU A 41 -9.55 -0.74 -7.96
C LEU A 41 -9.81 -0.49 -6.46
N THR A 42 -9.66 -1.53 -5.64
CA THR A 42 -9.81 -1.40 -4.18
C THR A 42 -8.83 -0.40 -3.59
N THR A 43 -7.58 -0.41 -4.06
CA THR A 43 -6.56 0.53 -3.59
C THR A 43 -6.90 1.97 -3.95
N ARG A 44 -7.42 2.22 -5.15
CA ARG A 44 -7.85 3.56 -5.57
C ARG A 44 -9.00 4.09 -4.73
N LEU A 45 -9.99 3.25 -4.44
CA LEU A 45 -11.10 3.61 -3.55
C LEU A 45 -10.59 4.00 -2.14
N ILE A 46 -9.63 3.25 -1.60
CA ILE A 46 -9.00 3.59 -0.31
C ILE A 46 -8.22 4.90 -0.42
N ALA A 47 -7.43 5.05 -1.47
CA ALA A 47 -6.62 6.25 -1.70
C ALA A 47 -7.48 7.51 -1.79
N ASP A 48 -8.61 7.43 -2.48
CA ASP A 48 -9.59 8.53 -2.59
C ASP A 48 -10.24 8.84 -1.24
N ALA A 49 -10.66 7.82 -0.50
CA ALA A 49 -11.29 7.98 0.82
C ALA A 49 -10.38 8.63 1.86
N VAL A 50 -9.07 8.40 1.77
CA VAL A 50 -8.08 8.98 2.72
C VAL A 50 -7.38 10.22 2.17
N GLY A 51 -7.57 10.56 0.91
CA GLY A 51 -6.82 11.58 0.18
C GLY A 51 -6.81 12.95 0.86
N THR A 52 -7.92 13.34 1.49
CA THR A 52 -8.04 14.62 2.20
C THR A 52 -7.18 14.73 3.46
N LYS A 53 -6.71 13.61 4.00
CA LYS A 53 -5.88 13.56 5.22
C LYS A 53 -4.40 13.76 4.94
N PHE A 54 -3.98 13.67 3.69
CA PHE A 54 -2.58 13.73 3.27
C PHE A 54 -2.34 14.91 2.32
N GLU A 55 -1.09 15.31 2.17
CA GLU A 55 -0.71 16.34 1.18
C GLU A 55 -0.92 15.82 -0.23
N LYS A 56 -0.53 14.58 -0.47
CA LYS A 56 -0.67 13.90 -1.77
C LYS A 56 -0.81 12.41 -1.56
N THR A 57 -1.77 11.82 -2.25
CA THR A 57 -1.95 10.38 -2.34
C THR A 57 -1.65 9.91 -3.75
N LEU A 58 -0.82 8.87 -3.88
CA LEU A 58 -0.42 8.30 -5.17
C LEU A 58 -0.62 6.79 -5.14
N VAL A 59 -1.27 6.25 -6.18
CA VAL A 59 -1.36 4.81 -6.43
C VAL A 59 -0.41 4.44 -7.57
N GLU A 60 0.47 3.50 -7.31
CA GLU A 60 1.53 3.06 -8.23
C GLU A 60 1.44 1.54 -8.45
N ASN A 61 1.15 1.11 -9.67
CA ASN A 61 1.16 -0.30 -10.03
C ASN A 61 2.58 -0.76 -10.36
N ARG A 62 3.04 -1.82 -9.69
CA ARG A 62 4.37 -2.44 -9.90
C ARG A 62 4.23 -3.95 -10.03
N PRO A 63 3.69 -4.42 -11.16
CA PRO A 63 3.52 -5.85 -11.43
C PRO A 63 4.85 -6.53 -11.75
N GLY A 64 4.83 -7.86 -11.77
CA GLY A 64 5.93 -8.71 -12.21
C GLY A 64 6.41 -9.68 -11.13
N ALA A 65 6.93 -10.82 -11.59
CA ALA A 65 7.44 -11.92 -10.76
C ALA A 65 6.45 -12.32 -9.63
N GLY A 66 5.18 -12.55 -9.98
CA GLY A 66 4.15 -12.89 -8.96
C GLY A 66 3.88 -11.79 -7.94
N GLY A 67 4.23 -10.52 -8.23
CA GLY A 67 4.08 -9.38 -7.32
C GLY A 67 5.32 -9.08 -6.48
N THR A 68 6.38 -9.89 -6.56
CA THR A 68 7.60 -9.67 -5.75
C THR A 68 8.30 -8.35 -6.07
N ILE A 69 8.19 -7.84 -7.32
CA ILE A 69 8.77 -6.55 -7.70
C ILE A 69 8.13 -5.41 -6.88
N GLY A 70 6.82 -5.37 -6.78
CA GLY A 70 6.11 -4.36 -6.01
C GLY A 70 6.39 -4.44 -4.51
N MET A 71 6.41 -5.66 -3.95
CA MET A 71 6.76 -5.89 -2.54
C MET A 71 8.17 -5.40 -2.24
N ARG A 72 9.15 -5.82 -3.03
CA ARG A 72 10.56 -5.42 -2.89
C ARG A 72 10.74 -3.91 -3.00
N ARG A 73 9.97 -3.25 -3.86
CA ARG A 73 9.98 -1.80 -4.00
C ARG A 73 9.63 -1.09 -2.70
N VAL A 74 8.64 -1.60 -1.95
CA VAL A 74 8.22 -1.02 -0.67
C VAL A 74 9.19 -1.41 0.45
N ALA A 75 9.62 -2.67 0.53
CA ALA A 75 10.59 -3.14 1.51
C ALA A 75 11.90 -2.30 1.50
N ARG A 76 12.33 -1.87 0.31
CA ARG A 76 13.54 -1.06 0.14
C ARG A 76 13.28 0.45 0.07
N ALA A 77 12.05 0.90 0.32
CA ALA A 77 11.72 2.30 0.22
C ALA A 77 12.44 3.12 1.29
N LYS A 78 13.01 4.24 0.87
CA LYS A 78 13.68 5.22 1.74
C LYS A 78 13.00 6.58 1.57
N GLY A 79 13.07 7.43 2.58
CA GLY A 79 12.54 8.78 2.52
C GLY A 79 11.41 9.04 3.51
N ARG A 80 10.76 10.20 3.37
CA ARG A 80 9.74 10.68 4.29
C ARG A 80 8.30 10.29 3.92
N ASP A 81 8.09 9.80 2.70
CA ASP A 81 6.76 9.41 2.23
C ASP A 81 6.30 8.14 2.96
N LEU A 82 5.04 8.12 3.39
CA LEU A 82 4.42 6.90 3.87
C LEU A 82 4.23 5.94 2.70
N GLN A 83 4.79 4.74 2.83
CA GLN A 83 4.70 3.70 1.82
C GLN A 83 3.76 2.60 2.30
N PHE A 84 2.73 2.31 1.52
CA PHE A 84 1.82 1.19 1.73
C PHE A 84 1.90 0.24 0.57
N VAL A 85 1.82 -1.05 0.84
CA VAL A 85 1.63 -2.08 -0.18
C VAL A 85 0.32 -2.81 0.06
N VAL A 86 -0.46 -3.02 -0.98
CA VAL A 86 -1.65 -3.86 -0.91
C VAL A 86 -1.27 -5.26 -1.35
N GLY A 87 -0.84 -6.06 -0.37
CA GLY A 87 -0.43 -7.43 -0.58
C GLY A 87 -1.62 -8.38 -0.79
N SER A 88 -1.33 -9.52 -1.39
CA SER A 88 -2.25 -10.65 -1.58
C SER A 88 -1.72 -11.89 -0.90
N VAL A 89 -2.52 -12.95 -0.83
CA VAL A 89 -2.07 -14.27 -0.37
C VAL A 89 -0.81 -14.72 -1.13
N ALA A 90 -0.75 -14.47 -2.43
CA ALA A 90 0.42 -14.80 -3.23
C ALA A 90 1.68 -14.11 -2.71
N THR A 91 1.63 -12.80 -2.50
CA THR A 91 2.82 -12.02 -2.11
C THR A 91 3.21 -12.17 -0.63
N LEU A 92 2.23 -12.43 0.24
CA LEU A 92 2.46 -12.46 1.70
C LEU A 92 2.65 -13.88 2.26
N ALA A 93 2.06 -14.90 1.61
CA ALA A 93 2.09 -16.27 2.14
C ALA A 93 2.68 -17.29 1.18
N VAL A 94 2.47 -17.18 -0.14
CA VAL A 94 2.91 -18.20 -1.11
C VAL A 94 4.33 -17.93 -1.60
N ASN A 95 4.59 -16.73 -2.11
CA ASN A 95 5.88 -16.39 -2.73
C ASN A 95 7.09 -16.59 -1.80
N PRO A 96 7.03 -16.26 -0.48
CA PRO A 96 8.14 -16.51 0.43
C PRO A 96 8.56 -17.98 0.55
N HIS A 97 7.66 -18.90 0.21
CA HIS A 97 7.93 -20.36 0.23
C HIS A 97 8.19 -20.93 -1.16
N LEU A 98 7.73 -20.24 -2.20
CA LEU A 98 7.83 -20.72 -3.58
C LEU A 98 9.14 -20.29 -4.26
N PHE A 99 9.63 -19.07 -3.97
CA PHE A 99 10.85 -18.53 -4.55
C PHE A 99 12.01 -18.67 -3.57
N ALA A 100 13.17 -19.06 -4.06
CA ALA A 100 14.39 -19.15 -3.26
C ALA A 100 14.80 -17.79 -2.66
N ASP A 101 14.55 -16.69 -3.38
CA ASP A 101 14.78 -15.33 -2.91
C ASP A 101 13.71 -14.40 -3.48
N THR A 102 12.84 -13.89 -2.60
CA THR A 102 11.87 -12.86 -2.94
C THR A 102 12.46 -11.46 -2.87
N GLY A 103 13.60 -11.29 -2.18
CA GLY A 103 14.22 -10.00 -1.91
C GLY A 103 13.46 -9.12 -0.91
N TYR A 104 12.59 -9.72 -0.11
CA TYR A 104 11.91 -9.13 1.04
C TYR A 104 11.55 -10.20 2.08
N ASP A 105 11.43 -9.79 3.34
CA ASP A 105 10.90 -10.60 4.44
C ASP A 105 9.56 -10.01 4.91
N VAL A 106 8.50 -10.83 4.90
CA VAL A 106 7.14 -10.36 5.24
C VAL A 106 7.04 -9.88 6.67
N LYS A 107 7.77 -10.49 7.61
CA LYS A 107 7.68 -10.20 9.04
C LYS A 107 8.60 -9.05 9.45
N GLN A 108 9.75 -8.91 8.78
CA GLN A 108 10.77 -7.92 9.13
C GLN A 108 10.56 -6.60 8.39
N ASP A 109 10.18 -6.66 7.09
CA ASP A 109 10.10 -5.48 6.23
C ASP A 109 8.73 -4.81 6.23
N PHE A 110 7.69 -5.50 6.74
CA PHE A 110 6.32 -4.98 6.69
C PHE A 110 5.62 -5.03 8.04
N ARG A 111 4.83 -4.01 8.29
CA ARG A 111 3.89 -3.98 9.40
C ARG A 111 2.46 -4.11 8.87
N PRO A 112 1.74 -5.19 9.18
CA PRO A 112 0.35 -5.34 8.76
C PRO A 112 -0.52 -4.29 9.45
N LEU A 113 -1.42 -3.67 8.70
CA LEU A 113 -2.36 -2.67 9.21
C LEU A 113 -3.78 -3.23 9.30
N ARG A 114 -4.29 -3.75 8.19
CA ARG A 114 -5.67 -4.22 8.11
C ARG A 114 -5.86 -5.18 6.94
N LEU A 115 -6.76 -6.13 7.12
CA LEU A 115 -7.36 -6.89 6.04
C LEU A 115 -8.35 -5.97 5.30
N VAL A 116 -8.12 -5.77 4.00
CA VAL A 116 -8.90 -4.84 3.18
C VAL A 116 -10.12 -5.53 2.58
N ALA A 117 -9.93 -6.73 2.04
CA ALA A 117 -11.00 -7.50 1.41
C ALA A 117 -10.68 -9.00 1.48
N SER A 118 -11.70 -9.81 1.43
CA SER A 118 -11.62 -11.26 1.25
C SER A 118 -12.50 -11.66 0.09
N MET A 119 -11.95 -12.45 -0.84
CA MET A 119 -12.68 -12.95 -2.00
C MET A 119 -12.60 -14.48 -2.04
N PRO A 120 -13.73 -15.18 -2.14
CA PRO A 120 -13.71 -16.62 -2.31
C PRO A 120 -13.24 -16.98 -3.73
N ASN A 121 -12.49 -18.07 -3.83
CA ASN A 121 -12.25 -18.71 -5.11
C ASN A 121 -13.45 -19.61 -5.45
N VAL A 122 -13.86 -19.61 -6.71
CA VAL A 122 -14.91 -20.48 -7.22
C VAL A 122 -14.34 -21.36 -8.33
N LEU A 123 -14.68 -22.63 -8.29
CA LEU A 123 -14.41 -23.56 -9.37
C LEU A 123 -15.58 -23.50 -10.35
N VAL A 124 -15.29 -23.21 -11.60
CA VAL A 124 -16.30 -23.17 -12.65
C VAL A 124 -15.95 -24.18 -13.74
N VAL A 125 -16.95 -24.83 -14.27
CA VAL A 125 -16.84 -25.78 -15.39
C VAL A 125 -17.87 -25.44 -16.46
N ARG A 126 -17.60 -25.83 -17.69
CA ARG A 126 -18.56 -25.65 -18.78
C ARG A 126 -19.79 -26.53 -18.53
N PRO A 127 -21.00 -26.08 -18.89
CA PRO A 127 -22.22 -26.89 -18.74
C PRO A 127 -22.14 -28.24 -19.46
N ASP A 128 -21.47 -28.30 -20.62
CA ASP A 128 -21.30 -29.52 -21.40
C ASP A 128 -20.47 -30.55 -20.63
N PHE A 129 -19.44 -30.13 -19.91
CA PHE A 129 -18.65 -31.02 -19.07
C PHE A 129 -19.51 -31.76 -18.03
N LEU A 130 -20.48 -31.09 -17.44
CA LEU A 130 -21.39 -31.69 -16.45
C LEU A 130 -22.29 -32.76 -17.11
N LYS A 131 -22.72 -32.54 -18.37
CA LYS A 131 -23.55 -33.48 -19.12
C LYS A 131 -22.74 -34.71 -19.53
N GLU A 132 -21.52 -34.52 -19.99
CA GLU A 132 -20.62 -35.58 -20.48
C GLU A 132 -20.11 -36.47 -19.36
N THR A 133 -19.78 -35.89 -18.18
CA THR A 133 -19.14 -36.61 -17.08
C THR A 133 -20.10 -37.04 -15.99
N GLY A 134 -21.33 -36.47 -15.93
CA GLY A 134 -22.28 -36.73 -14.86
C GLY A 134 -21.90 -36.10 -13.50
N VAL A 135 -20.82 -35.29 -13.45
CA VAL A 135 -20.38 -34.56 -12.25
C VAL A 135 -21.44 -33.54 -11.86
N ARG A 136 -21.86 -33.55 -10.59
CA ARG A 136 -22.90 -32.65 -10.06
C ARG A 136 -22.41 -31.73 -8.99
N ASP A 137 -21.35 -32.09 -8.29
CA ASP A 137 -20.76 -31.34 -7.20
C ASP A 137 -19.26 -31.64 -7.10
N PHE A 138 -18.57 -30.95 -6.16
CA PHE A 138 -17.14 -31.12 -5.95
C PHE A 138 -16.76 -32.56 -5.50
N ARG A 139 -17.67 -33.30 -4.85
CA ARG A 139 -17.37 -34.65 -4.36
C ARG A 139 -17.44 -35.70 -5.48
N SER A 140 -18.24 -35.43 -6.51
CA SER A 140 -18.37 -36.26 -7.67
C SER A 140 -17.38 -35.93 -8.79
N PHE A 141 -16.56 -34.89 -8.62
CA PHE A 141 -15.49 -34.48 -9.52
C PHE A 141 -14.25 -35.34 -9.32
#